data_8cec068c22e553efb8080cc9093b8abf
#
_entry.id   8cec068c22e553efb8080cc9093b8abf
#
_cell.length_a   1.000
_cell.length_b   1.000
_cell.length_c   1.000
_cell.angle_alpha   90.00
_cell.angle_beta   90.00
_cell.angle_gamma   90.00
#
_symmetry.space_group_name_H-M   'P 1'
#
loop_
_entity.id
_entity.type
_entity.pdbx_description
1 polymer ?
#
loop_
_entity_poly.entity_id
_entity_poly.type
_entity_poly.pdbx_seq_one_letter_code
_entity_poly.pdbx_strand_id
1 'polypeptide(L)'
;MITPPARSQIWLAAGITDMRKGMPGLAALVIASLDKDPLSGDVFVFRGRRGDQIKVLWFSGDGTNLYIKRLERGRFVWPSASDGTASLTPAHFSMLCEAIDWRAPERTWWPTVSMA
;
A
#
# COMPACT_ATOMS: atom_id res chain seq x y z
N MET A 1 -4.46 11.23 -0.77
CA MET A 1 -4.45 10.33 0.40
C MET A 1 -4.09 11.13 1.64
N ILE A 2 -4.71 10.85 2.75
CA ILE A 2 -4.32 11.44 4.04
C ILE A 2 -2.97 10.87 4.44
N THR A 3 -2.04 11.75 4.78
CA THR A 3 -0.68 11.33 5.12
C THR A 3 -0.65 10.66 6.49
N PRO A 4 -0.09 9.43 6.63
CA PRO A 4 0.10 8.82 7.94
C PRO A 4 1.08 9.61 8.81
N PRO A 5 1.06 9.40 10.14
CA PRO A 5 2.02 10.06 11.03
C PRO A 5 3.47 9.80 10.62
N ALA A 6 4.32 10.83 10.77
CA ALA A 6 5.69 10.79 10.25
C ALA A 6 6.58 9.69 10.85
N ARG A 7 6.24 9.19 12.04
CA ARG A 7 7.02 8.16 12.73
C ARG A 7 6.51 6.75 12.52
N SER A 8 5.44 6.59 11.75
CA SER A 8 4.89 5.27 11.48
C SER A 8 5.84 4.47 10.61
N GLN A 9 5.98 3.18 10.94
CA GLN A 9 6.61 2.23 10.04
C GLN A 9 5.62 1.88 8.94
N ILE A 10 6.12 1.62 7.74
CA ILE A 10 5.30 1.26 6.59
C ILE A 10 5.71 -0.13 6.14
N TRP A 11 4.77 -1.06 6.16
CA TRP A 11 5.01 -2.47 5.87
C TRP A 11 4.24 -2.88 4.62
N LEU A 12 4.93 -3.54 3.71
CA LEU A 12 4.30 -4.18 2.55
C LEU A 12 4.15 -5.67 2.85
N ALA A 13 2.92 -6.16 2.82
CA ALA A 13 2.65 -7.59 2.95
C ALA A 13 3.18 -8.33 1.71
N ALA A 14 3.91 -9.43 1.93
CA ALA A 14 4.41 -10.24 0.82
C ALA A 14 3.26 -10.93 0.11
N GLY A 15 3.44 -11.15 -1.19
CA GLY A 15 2.50 -11.90 -2.00
C GLY A 15 1.22 -11.15 -2.30
N ILE A 16 0.21 -11.91 -2.69
CA ILE A 16 -1.06 -11.39 -3.16
C ILE A 16 -2.08 -11.46 -2.03
N THR A 17 -2.78 -10.35 -1.80
CA THR A 17 -3.89 -10.28 -0.85
C THR A 17 -5.20 -10.34 -1.60
N ASP A 18 -6.18 -11.04 -1.05
CA ASP A 18 -7.55 -11.04 -1.58
C ASP A 18 -8.15 -9.64 -1.38
N MET A 19 -8.36 -8.93 -2.48
CA MET A 19 -8.85 -7.56 -2.47
C MET A 19 -10.34 -7.45 -2.10
N ARG A 20 -11.03 -8.55 -1.85
CA ARG A 20 -12.38 -8.54 -1.29
C ARG A 20 -12.38 -8.26 0.21
N LYS A 21 -11.22 -8.41 0.88
CA LYS A 21 -11.11 -8.15 2.30
C LYS A 21 -11.28 -6.66 2.60
N GLY A 22 -12.15 -6.36 3.56
CA GLY A 22 -12.30 -5.02 4.11
C GLY A 22 -11.43 -4.83 5.36
N MET A 23 -11.69 -3.78 6.13
CA MET A 23 -10.91 -3.44 7.32
C MET A 23 -10.75 -4.62 8.29
N PRO A 24 -11.83 -5.35 8.67
CA PRO A 24 -11.66 -6.45 9.63
C PRO A 24 -10.80 -7.58 9.09
N GLY A 25 -11.00 -7.95 7.82
CA GLY A 25 -10.23 -9.01 7.19
C GLY A 25 -8.75 -8.67 7.04
N LEU A 26 -8.44 -7.43 6.68
CA LEU A 26 -7.07 -6.96 6.56
C LEU A 26 -6.40 -6.85 7.95
N ALA A 27 -7.11 -6.38 8.96
CA ALA A 27 -6.59 -6.34 10.32
C ALA A 27 -6.27 -7.75 10.84
N ALA A 28 -7.15 -8.71 10.57
CA ALA A 28 -6.90 -10.11 10.93
C ALA A 28 -5.66 -10.66 10.22
N LEU A 29 -5.44 -10.27 8.98
CA LEU A 29 -4.28 -10.69 8.19
C LEU A 29 -2.99 -10.09 8.76
N VAL A 30 -3.01 -8.85 9.23
CA VAL A 30 -1.87 -8.22 9.90
C VAL A 30 -1.45 -9.04 11.11
N ILE A 31 -2.40 -9.47 11.92
CA ILE A 31 -2.12 -10.27 13.10
C ILE A 31 -1.59 -11.66 12.71
N ALA A 32 -2.33 -12.36 11.87
CA ALA A 32 -2.08 -13.78 11.58
C ALA A 32 -0.89 -14.01 10.66
N SER A 33 -0.69 -13.15 9.67
CA SER A 33 0.31 -13.37 8.61
C SER A 33 1.54 -12.48 8.77
N LEU A 34 1.39 -11.27 9.31
CA LEU A 34 2.51 -10.35 9.47
C LEU A 34 3.05 -10.32 10.90
N ASP A 35 2.33 -10.93 11.83
CA ASP A 35 2.70 -10.95 13.26
C ASP A 35 2.91 -9.53 13.78
N LYS A 36 1.99 -8.64 13.45
CA LYS A 36 2.02 -7.24 13.86
C LYS A 36 0.68 -6.82 14.43
N ASP A 37 0.65 -5.64 15.04
CA ASP A 37 -0.55 -5.09 15.64
C ASP A 37 -1.18 -4.07 14.68
N PRO A 38 -2.39 -4.31 14.18
CA PRO A 38 -3.06 -3.36 13.29
C PRO A 38 -3.43 -2.05 13.96
N LEU A 39 -3.40 -1.98 15.29
CA LEU A 39 -3.69 -0.77 16.05
C LEU A 39 -2.43 -0.03 16.50
N SER A 40 -1.27 -0.43 16.00
CA SER A 40 0.02 0.15 16.39
C SER A 40 0.24 1.57 15.88
N GLY A 41 -0.50 1.99 14.87
CA GLY A 41 -0.23 3.22 14.15
C GLY A 41 0.67 3.02 12.93
N ASP A 42 1.22 1.84 12.75
CA ASP A 42 1.97 1.50 11.55
C ASP A 42 1.03 1.39 10.34
N VAL A 43 1.61 1.55 9.17
CA VAL A 43 0.90 1.51 7.90
C VAL A 43 1.13 0.15 7.25
N PHE A 44 0.05 -0.48 6.80
CA PHE A 44 0.11 -1.79 6.17
C PHE A 44 -0.41 -1.70 4.74
N VAL A 45 0.42 -2.14 3.79
CA VAL A 45 0.17 -2.04 2.36
C VAL A 45 -0.08 -3.43 1.79
N PHE A 46 -1.13 -3.58 1.01
CA PHE A 46 -1.54 -4.85 0.43
C PHE A 46 -1.67 -4.74 -1.08
N ARG A 47 -1.21 -5.78 -1.77
CA ARG A 47 -1.21 -5.87 -3.22
C ARG A 47 -2.26 -6.85 -3.71
N GLY A 48 -3.06 -6.44 -4.68
CA GLY A 48 -3.99 -7.32 -5.38
C GLY A 48 -3.29 -8.17 -6.46
N ARG A 49 -3.99 -9.20 -6.92
CA ARG A 49 -3.45 -10.20 -7.87
C ARG A 49 -2.93 -9.56 -9.16
N ARG A 50 -3.67 -8.60 -9.71
CA ARG A 50 -3.30 -7.98 -10.99
C ARG A 50 -2.20 -6.92 -10.86
N GLY A 51 -1.87 -6.53 -9.64
CA GLY A 51 -0.89 -5.49 -9.40
C GLY A 51 -1.37 -4.07 -9.68
N ASP A 52 -2.64 -3.89 -10.03
CA ASP A 52 -3.26 -2.60 -10.35
C ASP A 52 -4.08 -2.03 -9.20
N GLN A 53 -4.19 -2.74 -8.09
CA GLN A 53 -4.96 -2.33 -6.93
C GLN A 53 -4.12 -2.39 -5.67
N ILE A 54 -4.17 -1.32 -4.88
CA ILE A 54 -3.49 -1.20 -3.59
C ILE A 54 -4.54 -0.92 -2.52
N LYS A 55 -4.37 -1.54 -1.36
CA LYS A 55 -5.09 -1.19 -0.14
C LYS A 55 -4.09 -0.83 0.93
N VAL A 56 -4.39 0.21 1.69
CA VAL A 56 -3.53 0.70 2.77
C VAL A 56 -4.36 0.85 4.03
N LEU A 57 -3.92 0.19 5.09
CA LEU A 57 -4.61 0.13 6.38
C LEU A 57 -3.76 0.77 7.46
N TRP A 58 -4.32 1.67 8.27
CA TRP A 58 -3.62 2.21 9.44
C TRP A 58 -4.62 2.71 10.48
N PHE A 59 -4.18 2.70 11.73
CA PHE A 59 -4.94 3.22 12.87
C PHE A 59 -4.40 4.60 13.24
N SER A 60 -5.30 5.59 13.29
CA SER A 60 -4.93 6.99 13.56
C SER A 60 -5.19 7.44 15.00
N GLY A 61 -5.45 6.50 15.90
CA GLY A 61 -5.73 6.79 17.31
C GLY A 61 -7.21 6.91 17.63
N ASP A 62 -7.97 7.46 16.69
CA ASP A 62 -9.42 7.61 16.82
C ASP A 62 -10.21 6.60 15.98
N GLY A 63 -9.54 5.92 15.07
CA GLY A 63 -10.21 4.96 14.20
C GLY A 63 -9.25 4.30 13.22
N THR A 64 -9.75 3.28 12.54
CA THR A 64 -9.03 2.57 11.50
C THR A 64 -9.37 3.17 10.14
N ASN A 65 -8.34 3.41 9.33
CA ASN A 65 -8.46 3.98 8.00
C ASN A 65 -8.13 2.93 6.95
N LEU A 66 -8.87 2.93 5.87
CA LEU A 66 -8.59 2.09 4.71
C LEU A 66 -8.60 2.97 3.46
N TYR A 67 -7.47 3.02 2.79
CA TYR A 67 -7.31 3.69 1.50
C TYR A 67 -7.26 2.63 0.41
N ILE A 68 -8.00 2.86 -0.67
CA ILE A 68 -8.08 1.94 -1.80
C ILE A 68 -7.84 2.73 -3.07
N LYS A 69 -6.93 2.24 -3.90
CA LYS A 69 -6.71 2.82 -5.21
C LYS A 69 -6.56 1.71 -6.24
N ARG A 70 -7.28 1.84 -7.35
CA ARG A 70 -7.13 0.98 -8.51
C ARG A 70 -6.78 1.85 -9.72
N LEU A 71 -5.73 1.46 -10.42
CA LEU A 71 -5.31 2.18 -11.61
C LEU A 71 -6.25 1.89 -12.79
N GLU A 72 -6.55 2.90 -13.56
CA GLU A 72 -7.33 2.74 -14.79
C GLU A 72 -6.54 1.95 -15.82
N ARG A 73 -5.22 2.12 -15.84
CA ARG A 73 -4.31 1.38 -16.71
C ARG A 73 -3.00 1.15 -15.99
N GLY A 74 -2.29 0.11 -16.42
CA GLY A 74 -0.99 -0.21 -15.90
C GLY A 74 -1.05 -0.87 -14.53
N ARG A 75 0.07 -0.92 -13.88
CA ARG A 75 0.24 -1.52 -12.57
C ARG A 75 1.13 -0.63 -11.70
N PHE A 76 0.97 -0.77 -10.40
CA PHE A 76 1.95 -0.23 -9.47
C PHE A 76 3.27 -0.96 -9.65
N VAL A 77 4.38 -0.30 -9.35
CA VAL A 77 5.70 -0.93 -9.36
C VAL A 77 5.97 -1.46 -7.96
N TRP A 78 5.79 -2.77 -7.78
CA TRP A 78 5.84 -3.41 -6.47
C TRP A 78 7.26 -3.77 -6.09
N PRO A 79 7.72 -3.40 -4.89
CA PRO A 79 8.98 -3.91 -4.36
C PRO A 79 8.91 -5.41 -4.12
N SER A 80 10.05 -6.08 -4.17
CA SER A 80 10.14 -7.48 -3.79
C SER A 80 10.07 -7.61 -2.28
N ALA A 81 9.25 -8.57 -1.81
CA ALA A 81 9.17 -8.93 -0.40
C ALA A 81 9.23 -10.46 -0.33
N SER A 82 10.40 -11.00 -0.03
CA SER A 82 10.63 -12.43 -0.04
C SER A 82 10.22 -13.12 1.26
N ASP A 83 10.15 -12.39 2.37
CA ASP A 83 10.03 -12.98 3.71
C ASP A 83 8.81 -12.51 4.49
N GLY A 84 7.64 -12.43 3.85
CA GLY A 84 6.41 -12.08 4.53
C GLY A 84 6.10 -10.59 4.55
N THR A 85 7.07 -9.75 4.87
CA THR A 85 6.90 -8.30 4.87
C THR A 85 8.16 -7.60 4.40
N ALA A 86 7.98 -6.42 3.79
CA ALA A 86 9.07 -5.51 3.50
C ALA A 86 8.77 -4.15 4.12
N SER A 87 9.78 -3.50 4.65
CA SER A 87 9.68 -2.13 5.16
C SER A 87 9.87 -1.16 4.00
N LEU A 88 9.02 -0.14 3.94
CA LEU A 88 9.11 0.92 2.94
C LEU A 88 9.49 2.24 3.60
N THR A 89 10.30 3.03 2.91
CA THR A 89 10.51 4.43 3.32
C THR A 89 9.27 5.25 2.97
N PRO A 90 9.04 6.38 3.64
CA PRO A 90 7.94 7.28 3.26
C PRO A 90 8.02 7.73 1.79
N ALA A 91 9.20 8.00 1.28
CA ALA A 91 9.40 8.38 -0.12
C ALA A 91 9.02 7.23 -1.07
N HIS A 92 9.44 6.01 -0.77
CA HIS A 92 9.12 4.84 -1.57
C HIS A 92 7.61 4.56 -1.56
N PHE A 93 6.99 4.65 -0.40
CA PHE A 93 5.54 4.49 -0.26
C PHE A 93 4.79 5.53 -1.08
N SER A 94 5.23 6.78 -1.03
CA SER A 94 4.61 7.86 -1.80
C SER A 94 4.68 7.59 -3.31
N MET A 95 5.84 7.19 -3.81
CA MET A 95 6.00 6.84 -5.22
C MET A 95 5.16 5.62 -5.60
N LEU A 96 5.09 4.62 -4.73
CA LEU A 96 4.25 3.45 -4.97
C LEU A 96 2.78 3.86 -5.13
N CYS A 97 2.25 4.65 -4.21
CA CYS A 97 0.86 5.10 -4.25
C CYS A 97 0.54 5.96 -5.47
N GLU A 98 1.52 6.70 -5.97
CA GLU A 98 1.37 7.56 -7.16
C GLU A 98 1.59 6.80 -8.46
N ALA A 99 1.85 5.50 -8.40
CA ALA A 99 2.17 4.67 -9.55
C ALA A 99 3.39 5.19 -10.32
N ILE A 100 4.37 5.71 -9.59
CA ILE A 100 5.63 6.16 -10.16
C ILE A 100 6.61 4.99 -10.13
N ASP A 101 7.34 4.79 -11.22
CA ASP A 101 8.41 3.81 -11.25
C ASP A 101 9.58 4.37 -10.45
N TRP A 102 9.73 3.91 -9.20
CA TRP A 102 10.76 4.36 -8.29
C TRP A 102 12.17 3.96 -8.73
N ARG A 103 12.30 3.01 -9.66
CA ARG A 103 13.60 2.59 -10.23
C ARG A 103 14.07 3.60 -11.27
N ALA A 104 13.13 4.21 -12.00
CA ALA A 104 13.36 5.30 -12.94
C ALA A 104 12.16 6.24 -12.78
N PRO A 105 12.23 7.31 -11.97
CA PRO A 105 11.08 8.01 -11.42
C PRO A 105 10.16 8.63 -12.48
N GLU A 106 9.32 7.79 -13.10
CA GLU A 106 8.28 8.20 -14.03
C GLU A 106 7.04 7.36 -13.78
N ARG A 107 5.88 7.86 -14.18
CA ARG A 107 4.62 7.14 -13.99
C ARG A 107 4.55 5.93 -14.92
N THR A 108 3.95 4.85 -14.44
CA THR A 108 3.71 3.65 -15.26
C THR A 108 2.68 3.91 -16.35
N TRP A 109 1.77 4.84 -16.10
CA TRP A 109 0.81 5.33 -17.07
C TRP A 109 0.29 6.70 -16.63
N TRP A 110 0.03 7.57 -17.61
CA TRP A 110 -0.54 8.88 -17.36
C TRP A 110 -1.35 9.34 -18.59
N PRO A 111 -2.57 9.87 -18.39
CA PRO A 111 -3.34 10.42 -19.52
C PRO A 111 -2.61 11.60 -20.15
N THR A 112 -2.56 11.64 -21.49
CA THR A 112 -1.86 12.70 -22.21
C THR A 112 -2.69 13.97 -22.38
N VAL A 113 -3.99 13.90 -22.16
CA VAL A 113 -4.93 15.00 -22.46
C VAL A 113 -4.84 16.18 -21.51
N SER A 114 -4.24 16.02 -20.38
CA SER A 114 -4.25 17.03 -19.31
C SER A 114 -3.01 17.91 -19.30
N MET A 115 -2.16 17.82 -20.29
CA MET A 115 -0.84 18.47 -20.27
C MET A 115 -0.84 19.87 -20.84
N ALA A 116 -2.00 20.39 -21.09
CA ALA A 116 -2.12 21.76 -21.57
C ALA A 116 -1.62 22.77 -20.54
#